data_ea16d0e5b923cbacc6dc4bf49535ad83
#
_entry.id   ea16d0e5b923cbacc6dc4bf49535ad83
#
_cell.length_a   1.000
_cell.length_b   1.000
_cell.length_c   1.000
_cell.angle_alpha   90.00
_cell.angle_beta   90.00
_cell.angle_gamma   90.00
#
_symmetry.space_group_name_H-M   'P 1'
#
loop_
_entity.id
_entity.type
_entity.pdbx_description
1 polymer ?
#
loop_
_entity_poly.entity_id
_entity_poly.type
_entity_poly.pdbx_seq_one_letter_code
_entity_poly.pdbx_strand_id
1 'polypeptide(L)'
;MHGVDLQRRCSICGVGAFDRKPVLWPALINEWQISSIEADYVDRQQGECCTGCGANLRSIALANALRWTFGTDELLARFCASSDASAFKILELNEAGMLHPWLSKLPGHVFGTYPQVNMHALPYPDGAFDVVIHSDTLEHVPNPIHAWASAVACSPQAALCASRYL
;
A
#
# COMPACT_ATOMS: atom_id res chain seq x y z
N MET A 1 35.71 -2.56 10.33
CA MET A 1 34.27 -2.79 10.36
C MET A 1 33.68 -1.99 9.20
N HIS A 2 33.46 -2.62 8.06
CA HIS A 2 32.86 -1.96 6.91
C HIS A 2 31.36 -1.92 7.16
N GLY A 3 30.83 -0.72 7.40
CA GLY A 3 29.40 -0.50 7.46
C GLY A 3 28.79 -0.95 6.13
N VAL A 4 27.91 -1.92 6.17
CA VAL A 4 27.06 -2.26 5.01
C VAL A 4 26.16 -1.04 4.80
N ASP A 5 26.54 -0.23 3.83
CA ASP A 5 25.67 0.81 3.29
C ASP A 5 24.51 0.08 2.59
N LEU A 6 23.47 -0.20 3.35
CA LEU A 6 22.21 -0.70 2.82
C LEU A 6 21.59 0.45 2.01
N GLN A 7 22.07 0.63 0.79
CA GLN A 7 21.48 1.59 -0.14
C GLN A 7 19.97 1.30 -0.21
N ARG A 8 19.21 2.12 0.47
CA ARG A 8 17.75 2.09 0.45
C ARG A 8 17.28 2.22 -1.00
N ARG A 9 16.61 1.19 -1.50
CA ARG A 9 16.05 1.18 -2.86
C ARG A 9 14.54 0.99 -2.78
N CYS A 10 13.85 1.66 -3.67
CA CYS A 10 12.41 1.49 -3.84
C CYS A 10 12.11 0.06 -4.34
N SER A 11 11.36 -0.70 -3.57
CA SER A 11 10.99 -2.08 -3.91
C SER A 11 10.02 -2.17 -5.10
N ILE A 12 9.46 -1.04 -5.54
CA ILE A 12 8.59 -0.98 -6.71
C ILE A 12 9.43 -0.83 -7.99
N CYS A 13 10.29 0.20 -8.08
CA CYS A 13 10.99 0.57 -9.32
C CYS A 13 12.51 0.44 -9.26
N GLY A 14 13.11 0.21 -8.08
CA GLY A 14 14.55 0.04 -7.89
C GLY A 14 15.36 1.32 -7.73
N VAL A 15 14.75 2.51 -7.85
CA VAL A 15 15.45 3.79 -7.70
C VAL A 15 15.86 3.99 -6.24
N GLY A 16 17.10 4.44 -6.01
CA GLY A 16 17.66 4.68 -4.67
C GLY A 16 17.53 6.13 -4.17
N ALA A 17 16.94 7.01 -4.96
CA ALA A 17 16.76 8.41 -4.61
C ALA A 17 15.34 8.69 -4.10
N PHE A 18 15.27 9.46 -3.01
CA PHE A 18 14.02 9.84 -2.36
C PHE A 18 14.00 11.35 -2.18
N ASP A 19 12.84 11.94 -2.30
CA ASP A 19 12.57 13.36 -2.06
C ASP A 19 11.54 13.50 -0.95
N ARG A 20 11.60 14.60 -0.19
CA ARG A 20 10.66 14.89 0.89
C ARG A 20 9.88 16.16 0.55
N LYS A 21 8.57 16.05 0.58
CA LYS A 21 7.64 17.15 0.39
C LYS A 21 6.89 17.44 1.69
N PRO A 22 6.68 18.69 2.06
CA PRO A 22 5.79 19.02 3.17
C PRO A 22 4.38 18.46 2.90
N VAL A 23 3.84 17.77 3.89
CA VAL A 23 2.46 17.22 3.87
C VAL A 23 1.51 18.19 4.54
N LEU A 24 1.99 18.82 5.62
CA LEU A 24 1.21 19.78 6.39
C LEU A 24 1.45 21.19 5.85
N TRP A 25 0.38 21.95 5.66
CA TRP A 25 0.48 23.35 5.25
C TRP A 25 0.46 24.29 6.48
N PRO A 26 1.05 25.50 6.37
CA PRO A 26 1.25 26.39 7.52
C PRO A 26 -0.03 26.74 8.30
N ALA A 27 -1.16 26.94 7.60
CA ALA A 27 -2.42 27.23 8.27
C ALA A 27 -2.89 26.08 9.17
N LEU A 28 -2.77 24.84 8.73
CA LEU A 28 -3.11 23.66 9.50
C LEU A 28 -2.19 23.48 10.72
N ILE A 29 -0.90 23.69 10.54
CA ILE A 29 0.09 23.64 11.63
C ILE A 29 -0.28 24.65 12.73
N ASN A 30 -0.63 25.87 12.34
CA ASN A 30 -1.04 26.91 13.28
C ASN A 30 -2.38 26.60 13.97
N GLU A 31 -3.39 26.18 13.21
CA GLU A 31 -4.72 25.86 13.72
C GLU A 31 -4.70 24.72 14.74
N TRP A 32 -3.93 23.67 14.44
CA TRP A 32 -3.83 22.48 15.28
C TRP A 32 -2.68 22.56 16.29
N GLN A 33 -1.95 23.69 16.33
CA GLN A 33 -0.81 23.92 17.22
C GLN A 33 0.26 22.80 17.16
N ILE A 34 0.49 22.28 15.94
CA ILE A 34 1.45 21.22 15.70
C ILE A 34 2.85 21.77 15.91
N SER A 35 3.64 21.12 16.75
CA SER A 35 5.05 21.50 16.96
C SER A 35 5.89 21.20 15.72
N SER A 36 7.04 21.87 15.60
CA SER A 36 7.98 21.60 14.49
C SER A 36 8.49 20.16 14.49
N ILE A 37 8.60 19.52 15.65
CA ILE A 37 9.00 18.12 15.77
C ILE A 37 7.93 17.18 15.21
N GLU A 38 6.67 17.43 15.55
CA GLU A 38 5.53 16.65 15.02
C GLU A 38 5.37 16.86 13.52
N ALA A 39 5.49 18.10 13.03
CA ALA A 39 5.45 18.40 11.61
C ALA A 39 6.56 17.67 10.84
N ASP A 40 7.80 17.69 11.32
CA ASP A 40 8.93 16.98 10.70
C ASP A 40 8.70 15.45 10.73
N TYR A 41 8.09 14.92 11.79
CA TYR A 41 7.75 13.50 11.88
C TYR A 41 6.72 13.12 10.80
N VAL A 42 5.65 13.89 10.64
CA VAL A 42 4.62 13.65 9.61
C VAL A 42 5.21 13.78 8.21
N ASP A 43 6.01 14.81 7.97
CA ASP A 43 6.66 15.04 6.67
C ASP A 43 7.65 13.92 6.31
N ARG A 44 8.34 13.35 7.30
CA ARG A 44 9.20 12.17 7.11
C ARG A 44 8.41 10.92 6.78
N GLN A 45 7.32 10.69 7.51
CA GLN A 45 6.53 9.46 7.40
C GLN A 45 5.67 9.43 6.13
N GLN A 46 5.08 10.57 5.77
CA GLN A 46 4.09 10.66 4.69
C GLN A 46 4.59 11.39 3.45
N GLY A 47 5.51 12.34 3.62
CA GLY A 47 6.02 13.19 2.55
C GLY A 47 7.22 12.62 1.80
N GLU A 48 7.88 11.60 2.34
CA GLU A 48 9.03 11.00 1.68
C GLU A 48 8.58 10.05 0.56
N CYS A 49 8.98 10.35 -0.67
CA CYS A 49 8.57 9.65 -1.88
C CYS A 49 9.78 9.27 -2.74
N CYS A 50 9.68 8.12 -3.42
CA CYS A 50 10.66 7.71 -4.42
C CYS A 50 10.64 8.67 -5.62
N THR A 51 11.80 9.20 -6.04
CA THR A 51 11.88 10.12 -7.18
C THR A 51 11.59 9.45 -8.53
N GLY A 52 11.70 8.11 -8.60
CA GLY A 52 11.47 7.36 -9.84
C GLY A 52 9.99 7.06 -10.11
N CYS A 53 9.24 6.63 -9.09
CA CYS A 53 7.84 6.22 -9.27
C CYS A 53 6.84 7.01 -8.44
N GLY A 54 7.28 7.95 -7.61
CA GLY A 54 6.44 8.78 -6.76
C GLY A 54 5.90 8.08 -5.51
N ALA A 55 6.13 6.77 -5.36
CA ALA A 55 5.58 6.01 -4.25
C ALA A 55 6.13 6.50 -2.90
N ASN A 56 5.22 6.76 -1.96
CA ASN A 56 5.54 7.08 -0.58
C ASN A 56 5.94 5.83 0.21
N LEU A 57 6.40 6.03 1.46
CA LEU A 57 6.88 4.93 2.30
C LEU A 57 5.83 3.85 2.58
N ARG A 58 4.56 4.23 2.72
CA ARG A 58 3.46 3.27 2.91
C ARG A 58 3.28 2.37 1.69
N SER A 59 3.24 2.95 0.51
CA SER A 59 3.15 2.19 -0.74
C SER A 59 4.35 1.27 -0.94
N ILE A 60 5.55 1.71 -0.53
CA ILE A 60 6.76 0.88 -0.56
C ILE A 60 6.67 -0.27 0.46
N ALA A 61 6.12 -0.01 1.65
CA ALA A 61 5.89 -1.07 2.65
C ALA A 61 4.87 -2.11 2.16
N LEU A 62 3.75 -1.66 1.55
CA LEU A 62 2.79 -2.57 0.91
C LEU A 62 3.41 -3.36 -0.23
N ALA A 63 4.25 -2.73 -1.05
CA ALA A 63 4.97 -3.41 -2.13
C ALA A 63 5.92 -4.50 -1.58
N ASN A 64 6.59 -4.24 -0.46
CA ASN A 64 7.42 -5.25 0.20
C ASN A 64 6.57 -6.41 0.73
N ALA A 65 5.43 -6.13 1.36
CA ALA A 65 4.52 -7.16 1.84
C ALA A 65 3.97 -8.03 0.69
N LEU A 66 3.59 -7.41 -0.44
CA LEU A 66 3.18 -8.13 -1.65
C LEU A 66 4.30 -9.04 -2.19
N ARG A 67 5.52 -8.51 -2.34
CA ARG A 67 6.66 -9.29 -2.81
C ARG A 67 6.93 -10.50 -1.91
N TRP A 68 6.85 -10.30 -0.59
CA TRP A 68 6.97 -11.39 0.37
C TRP A 68 5.85 -12.43 0.21
N THR A 69 4.60 -11.99 0.05
CA THR A 69 3.44 -12.87 -0.16
C THR A 69 3.57 -13.66 -1.47
N PHE A 70 4.08 -13.03 -2.53
CA PHE A 70 4.32 -13.69 -3.82
C PHE A 70 5.58 -14.57 -3.83
N GLY A 71 6.38 -14.54 -2.77
CA GLY A 71 7.63 -15.30 -2.71
C GLY A 71 8.68 -14.83 -3.73
N THR A 72 8.70 -13.53 -4.06
CA THR A 72 9.60 -12.98 -5.08
C THR A 72 10.55 -11.92 -4.54
N ASP A 73 11.80 -11.96 -5.01
CA ASP A 73 12.80 -10.92 -4.76
C ASP A 73 12.85 -9.86 -5.87
N GLU A 74 12.04 -10.01 -6.93
CA GLU A 74 11.98 -9.05 -8.00
C GLU A 74 11.33 -7.73 -7.56
N LEU A 75 11.66 -6.65 -8.27
CA LEU A 75 10.95 -5.37 -8.12
C LEU A 75 9.47 -5.57 -8.48
N LEU A 76 8.56 -5.01 -7.68
CA LEU A 76 7.12 -5.18 -7.90
C LEU A 76 6.69 -4.82 -9.33
N ALA A 77 7.25 -3.74 -9.89
CA ALA A 77 6.95 -3.30 -11.25
C ALA A 77 7.32 -4.34 -12.33
N ARG A 78 8.41 -5.08 -12.12
CA ARG A 78 8.83 -6.17 -13.02
C ARG A 78 7.99 -7.41 -12.82
N PHE A 79 7.78 -7.79 -11.55
CA PHE A 79 6.97 -8.94 -11.22
C PHE A 79 5.55 -8.81 -11.81
N CYS A 80 4.87 -7.67 -11.60
CA CYS A 80 3.53 -7.44 -12.16
C CYS A 80 3.46 -7.49 -13.70
N ALA A 81 4.59 -7.39 -14.39
CA ALA A 81 4.68 -7.51 -15.85
C ALA A 81 5.17 -8.90 -16.31
N SER A 82 5.46 -9.81 -15.39
CA SER A 82 5.96 -11.14 -15.69
C SER A 82 4.82 -12.16 -15.88
N SER A 83 5.14 -13.31 -16.49
CA SER A 83 4.23 -14.46 -16.59
C SER A 83 3.88 -15.05 -15.24
N ASP A 84 4.80 -14.99 -14.27
CA ASP A 84 4.64 -15.60 -12.94
C ASP A 84 3.55 -14.92 -12.14
N ALA A 85 3.33 -13.62 -12.41
CA ALA A 85 2.27 -12.84 -11.81
C ALA A 85 0.85 -13.30 -12.21
N SER A 86 0.71 -14.02 -13.34
CA SER A 86 -0.57 -14.52 -13.82
C SER A 86 -1.20 -15.60 -12.93
N ALA A 87 -0.41 -16.21 -12.05
CA ALA A 87 -0.89 -17.20 -11.08
C ALA A 87 -1.71 -16.58 -9.94
N PHE A 88 -1.59 -15.26 -9.70
CA PHE A 88 -2.18 -14.62 -8.54
C PHE A 88 -3.48 -13.88 -8.85
N LYS A 89 -4.45 -14.04 -7.95
CA LYS A 89 -5.72 -13.31 -7.94
C LYS A 89 -5.70 -12.28 -6.81
N ILE A 90 -5.84 -11.01 -7.15
CA ILE A 90 -5.74 -9.90 -6.21
C ILE A 90 -7.02 -9.07 -6.23
N LEU A 91 -7.59 -8.82 -5.06
CA LEU A 91 -8.62 -7.81 -4.87
C LEU A 91 -7.98 -6.55 -4.30
N GLU A 92 -8.02 -5.48 -5.06
CA GLU A 92 -7.61 -4.14 -4.63
C GLU A 92 -8.86 -3.33 -4.28
N LEU A 93 -8.91 -2.80 -3.05
CA LEU A 93 -10.03 -2.01 -2.54
C LEU A 93 -9.62 -0.53 -2.40
N ASN A 94 -10.34 0.36 -3.09
CA ASN A 94 -10.19 1.83 -3.02
C ASN A 94 -8.75 2.34 -3.28
N GLU A 95 -8.04 1.74 -4.20
CA GLU A 95 -6.63 1.96 -4.48
C GLU A 95 -5.69 1.64 -3.29
N ALA A 96 -4.72 0.80 -3.53
CA ALA A 96 -3.70 0.45 -2.55
C ALA A 96 -2.54 1.47 -2.58
N GLY A 97 -2.84 2.71 -2.22
CA GLY A 97 -1.90 3.82 -2.31
C GLY A 97 -1.42 4.02 -3.76
N MET A 98 -0.10 4.11 -3.96
CA MET A 98 0.51 4.33 -5.29
C MET A 98 0.74 3.02 -6.05
N LEU A 99 0.11 1.88 -5.66
CA LEU A 99 0.38 0.59 -6.28
C LEU A 99 -0.54 0.27 -7.46
N HIS A 100 -1.70 0.90 -7.56
CA HIS A 100 -2.70 0.64 -8.60
C HIS A 100 -2.13 0.57 -10.04
N PRO A 101 -1.23 1.47 -10.50
CA PRO A 101 -0.66 1.40 -11.85
C PRO A 101 0.13 0.13 -12.16
N TRP A 102 0.57 -0.58 -11.13
CA TRP A 102 1.30 -1.84 -11.24
C TRP A 102 0.37 -3.03 -11.09
N LEU A 103 -0.50 -3.01 -10.08
CA LEU A 103 -1.45 -4.08 -9.80
C LEU A 103 -2.44 -4.28 -10.94
N SER A 104 -2.89 -3.20 -11.58
CA SER A 104 -3.79 -3.25 -12.74
C SER A 104 -3.24 -3.99 -13.96
N LYS A 105 -1.93 -4.30 -13.98
CA LYS A 105 -1.32 -5.10 -15.04
C LYS A 105 -1.45 -6.61 -14.83
N LEU A 106 -1.81 -7.03 -13.61
CA LEU A 106 -1.97 -8.44 -13.28
C LEU A 106 -3.25 -8.98 -13.93
N PRO A 107 -3.19 -10.13 -14.64
CA PRO A 107 -4.39 -10.73 -15.24
C PRO A 107 -5.49 -11.09 -14.25
N GLY A 108 -5.11 -11.44 -13.01
CA GLY A 108 -6.01 -11.78 -11.92
C GLY A 108 -6.39 -10.61 -11.01
N HIS A 109 -6.14 -9.36 -11.44
CA HIS A 109 -6.48 -8.17 -10.67
C HIS A 109 -7.97 -7.83 -10.76
N VAL A 110 -8.59 -7.64 -9.61
CA VAL A 110 -9.95 -7.12 -9.47
C VAL A 110 -9.88 -5.83 -8.66
N PHE A 111 -10.48 -4.77 -9.20
CA PHE A 111 -10.54 -3.47 -8.54
C PHE A 111 -11.96 -3.19 -8.05
N GLY A 112 -12.10 -2.88 -6.77
CA GLY A 112 -13.38 -2.58 -6.15
C GLY A 112 -13.34 -1.27 -5.39
N THR A 113 -14.33 -0.40 -5.63
CA THR A 113 -14.46 0.88 -4.92
C THR A 113 -15.82 1.01 -4.26
N TYR A 114 -15.86 1.68 -3.12
CA TYR A 114 -17.13 2.10 -2.51
C TYR A 114 -17.82 3.14 -3.39
N PRO A 115 -19.15 3.12 -3.54
CA PRO A 115 -20.11 2.23 -2.87
C PRO A 115 -20.37 0.89 -3.58
N GLN A 116 -19.83 0.65 -4.78
CA GLN A 116 -20.09 -0.56 -5.57
C GLN A 116 -19.60 -1.82 -4.88
N VAL A 117 -18.44 -1.72 -4.21
CA VAL A 117 -17.89 -2.78 -3.36
C VAL A 117 -17.79 -2.27 -1.93
N ASN A 118 -18.62 -2.81 -1.06
CA ASN A 118 -18.63 -2.45 0.35
C ASN A 118 -17.77 -3.43 1.14
N MET A 119 -16.74 -2.93 1.81
CA MET A 119 -15.81 -3.75 2.59
C MET A 119 -16.48 -4.50 3.77
N HIS A 120 -17.63 -4.02 4.25
CA HIS A 120 -18.40 -4.74 5.27
C HIS A 120 -19.14 -5.99 4.75
N ALA A 121 -19.35 -6.07 3.45
CA ALA A 121 -20.03 -7.19 2.81
C ALA A 121 -19.46 -7.35 1.41
N LEU A 122 -18.25 -7.90 1.33
CA LEU A 122 -17.59 -8.14 0.05
C LEU A 122 -18.42 -9.16 -0.75
N PRO A 123 -18.74 -8.87 -2.02
CA PRO A 123 -19.60 -9.71 -2.84
C PRO A 123 -18.83 -10.90 -3.47
N TYR A 124 -17.85 -11.42 -2.76
CA TYR A 124 -16.96 -12.48 -3.24
C TYR A 124 -17.01 -13.66 -2.27
N PRO A 125 -16.90 -14.91 -2.76
CA PRO A 125 -16.83 -16.09 -1.89
C PRO A 125 -15.53 -16.10 -1.08
N ASP A 126 -15.54 -16.84 0.01
CA ASP A 126 -14.37 -17.09 0.84
C ASP A 126 -13.25 -17.72 0.00
N GLY A 127 -12.03 -17.26 0.20
CA GLY A 127 -10.86 -17.75 -0.51
C GLY A 127 -10.82 -17.44 -2.01
N ALA A 128 -11.61 -16.47 -2.50
CA ALA A 128 -11.67 -16.12 -3.92
C ALA A 128 -10.36 -15.51 -4.43
N PHE A 129 -9.55 -14.92 -3.54
CA PHE A 129 -8.32 -14.21 -3.86
C PHE A 129 -7.13 -14.76 -3.06
N ASP A 130 -5.96 -14.66 -3.63
CA ASP A 130 -4.69 -14.92 -2.93
C ASP A 130 -4.31 -13.73 -2.04
N VAL A 131 -4.68 -12.52 -2.46
CA VAL A 131 -4.43 -11.27 -1.73
C VAL A 131 -5.64 -10.35 -1.80
N VAL A 132 -6.02 -9.77 -0.65
CA VAL A 132 -6.85 -8.55 -0.58
C VAL A 132 -5.97 -7.42 -0.07
N ILE A 133 -5.92 -6.31 -0.79
CA ILE A 133 -5.06 -5.16 -0.47
C ILE A 133 -5.84 -3.85 -0.52
N HIS A 134 -5.55 -2.97 0.44
CA HIS A 134 -6.06 -1.60 0.47
C HIS A 134 -5.10 -0.67 1.21
N SER A 135 -5.28 0.63 1.04
CA SER A 135 -4.60 1.67 1.81
C SER A 135 -5.59 2.76 2.20
N ASP A 136 -5.43 3.32 3.40
CA ASP A 136 -6.23 4.45 3.88
C ASP A 136 -7.76 4.22 3.72
N THR A 137 -8.25 3.03 4.04
CA THR A 137 -9.67 2.63 3.88
C THR A 137 -10.35 2.33 5.21
N LEU A 138 -9.69 1.58 6.11
CA LEU A 138 -10.31 1.12 7.36
C LEU A 138 -10.71 2.25 8.30
N GLU A 139 -10.00 3.37 8.27
CA GLU A 139 -10.32 4.57 9.03
C GLU A 139 -11.61 5.27 8.60
N HIS A 140 -12.12 4.94 7.42
CA HIS A 140 -13.35 5.52 6.86
C HIS A 140 -14.56 4.59 6.95
N VAL A 141 -14.38 3.38 7.50
CA VAL A 141 -15.50 2.41 7.64
C VAL A 141 -16.07 2.41 9.07
N PRO A 142 -17.38 2.31 9.24
CA PRO A 142 -18.02 2.36 10.57
C PRO A 142 -17.58 1.23 11.51
N ASN A 143 -17.27 0.04 11.00
CA ASN A 143 -16.78 -1.09 11.78
C ASN A 143 -15.55 -1.70 11.11
N PRO A 144 -14.34 -1.20 11.40
CA PRO A 144 -13.11 -1.67 10.77
C PRO A 144 -12.78 -3.14 11.07
N ILE A 145 -13.14 -3.64 12.25
CA ILE A 145 -12.90 -5.04 12.62
C ILE A 145 -13.74 -5.97 11.73
N HIS A 146 -15.02 -5.65 11.52
CA HIS A 146 -15.88 -6.44 10.66
C HIS A 146 -15.45 -6.37 9.18
N ALA A 147 -15.09 -5.17 8.71
CA ALA A 147 -14.57 -4.98 7.36
C ALA A 147 -13.28 -5.78 7.12
N TRP A 148 -12.37 -5.77 8.10
CA TRP A 148 -11.15 -6.58 8.05
C TRP A 148 -11.45 -8.08 8.04
N ALA A 149 -12.37 -8.55 8.87
CA ALA A 149 -12.78 -9.95 8.88
C ALA A 149 -13.36 -10.39 7.53
N SER A 150 -14.15 -9.54 6.87
CA SER A 150 -14.65 -9.79 5.51
C SER A 150 -13.51 -9.90 4.48
N ALA A 151 -12.50 -9.05 4.57
CA ALA A 151 -11.32 -9.11 3.70
C ALA A 151 -10.51 -10.40 3.94
N VAL A 152 -10.31 -10.79 5.20
CA VAL A 152 -9.60 -12.04 5.57
C VAL A 152 -10.37 -13.27 5.09
N ALA A 153 -11.71 -13.27 5.16
CA ALA A 153 -12.50 -14.38 4.62
C ALA A 153 -12.28 -14.55 3.11
N CYS A 154 -12.27 -13.45 2.35
CA CYS A 154 -12.02 -13.49 0.91
C CYS A 154 -10.58 -13.90 0.54
N SER A 155 -9.59 -13.69 1.44
CA SER A 155 -8.19 -14.08 1.25
C SER A 155 -7.59 -14.61 2.57
N PRO A 156 -7.77 -15.89 2.89
CA PRO A 156 -7.22 -16.48 4.11
C PRO A 156 -5.69 -16.48 4.15
N GLN A 157 -5.02 -16.33 3.00
CA GLN A 157 -3.57 -16.35 2.89
C GLN A 157 -2.96 -14.99 3.19
N ALA A 158 -3.51 -13.89 2.66
CA ALA A 158 -2.99 -12.56 2.87
C ALA A 158 -4.02 -11.44 2.70
N ALA A 159 -4.36 -10.75 3.79
CA ALA A 159 -5.03 -9.46 3.75
C ALA A 159 -4.03 -8.38 4.17
N LEU A 160 -3.74 -7.42 3.28
CA LEU A 160 -2.72 -6.41 3.46
C LEU A 160 -3.35 -5.02 3.57
N CYS A 161 -3.00 -4.32 4.65
CA CYS A 161 -3.47 -2.98 4.93
C CYS A 161 -2.31 -2.03 5.20
N ALA A 162 -2.40 -0.80 4.71
CA ALA A 162 -1.64 0.31 5.24
C ALA A 162 -2.58 1.46 5.59
N SER A 163 -2.47 1.97 6.81
CA SER A 163 -3.26 3.07 7.34
C SER A 163 -2.37 4.19 7.85
N ARG A 164 -2.92 5.40 7.98
CA ARG A 164 -2.21 6.57 8.52
C ARG A 164 -1.92 6.47 10.01
N TYR A 165 -2.57 5.56 10.71
CA TYR A 165 -2.59 5.46 12.17
C TYR A 165 -1.83 4.25 12.72
N LEU A 166 -0.86 3.70 11.95
CA LEU A 166 0.07 2.68 12.45
C LEU A 166 1.41 3.28 12.81
#